data_b2abfab6448dde25fec815ac1ba6f231
#
_entry.id   b2abfab6448dde25fec815ac1ba6f231
#
_cell.length_a   1.000
_cell.length_b   1.000
_cell.length_c   1.000
_cell.angle_alpha   90.00
_cell.angle_beta   90.00
_cell.angle_gamma   90.00
#
_symmetry.space_group_name_H-M   'P 1'
#
loop_
_entity.id
_entity.type
_entity.pdbx_description
1 polymer ?
#
loop_
_entity_poly.entity_id
_entity_poly.type
_entity_poly.pdbx_seq_one_letter_code
_entity_poly.pdbx_strand_id
1 'polypeptide(L)'
;VITGISGSGKSSLAFDTLFAEGQRRFAESLSSYARQFLGRMSKPDVELIEGIPPAIAIEQKVNTRNPRSTIATSTEIFDYLRMIFARIGRTYSPVTGEEVKCHTVNDVMSYLLDGDASAAYILADLGWEGRQDKVELMLQLKEEGYSRFFTDRVIRIEEMMQKAETGEYPSQLYLLVDRVKLPEMAEHLPVDMPQTDWEDLQTRLHSSVETAFEKGNGTMLVRKELYEGSSVLKEFVNRFEADGIEFARPDEY
;
A
#
# COMPACT_ATOMS: atom_id res chain seq x y z
N VAL A 1 -44.57 -5.67 34.60
CA VAL A 1 -44.06 -4.39 34.06
C VAL A 1 -43.52 -3.56 35.23
N ILE A 2 -42.27 -3.09 35.12
CA ILE A 2 -41.64 -2.25 36.13
C ILE A 2 -41.67 -0.81 35.62
N THR A 3 -42.33 0.09 36.35
CA THR A 3 -42.48 1.51 35.97
C THR A 3 -41.90 2.40 37.05
N GLY A 4 -41.52 3.62 36.68
CA GLY A 4 -40.97 4.63 37.59
C GLY A 4 -40.19 5.70 36.82
N ILE A 5 -39.78 6.76 37.51
CA ILE A 5 -38.96 7.86 36.93
C ILE A 5 -37.58 7.39 36.54
N SER A 6 -36.91 8.13 35.66
CA SER A 6 -35.50 7.86 35.28
C SER A 6 -34.62 7.91 36.52
N GLY A 7 -33.66 6.96 36.64
CA GLY A 7 -32.76 6.85 37.79
C GLY A 7 -33.34 6.22 39.05
N SER A 8 -34.58 5.72 39.03
CA SER A 8 -35.20 5.09 40.21
C SER A 8 -34.78 3.64 40.48
N GLY A 9 -33.74 3.10 39.79
CA GLY A 9 -33.24 1.75 40.03
C GLY A 9 -34.05 0.63 39.34
N LYS A 10 -34.95 0.95 38.39
CA LYS A 10 -35.74 -0.07 37.68
C LYS A 10 -34.89 -1.13 36.99
N SER A 11 -33.87 -0.71 36.31
CA SER A 11 -32.95 -1.62 35.60
C SER A 11 -32.15 -2.47 36.59
N SER A 12 -31.65 -1.87 37.66
CA SER A 12 -30.92 -2.60 38.71
C SER A 12 -31.82 -3.63 39.40
N LEU A 13 -33.08 -3.30 39.71
CA LEU A 13 -34.03 -4.27 40.24
C LEU A 13 -34.27 -5.43 39.26
N ALA A 14 -34.45 -5.10 37.96
CA ALA A 14 -34.76 -6.13 36.96
C ALA A 14 -33.54 -7.02 36.64
N PHE A 15 -32.37 -6.44 36.40
CA PHE A 15 -31.21 -7.17 35.94
C PHE A 15 -30.30 -7.61 37.09
N ASP A 16 -29.90 -6.69 37.98
CA ASP A 16 -28.94 -6.99 39.03
C ASP A 16 -29.51 -7.79 40.19
N THR A 17 -30.87 -7.78 40.35
CA THR A 17 -31.56 -8.49 41.42
C THR A 17 -32.36 -9.67 40.90
N LEU A 18 -33.47 -9.44 40.19
CA LEU A 18 -34.41 -10.51 39.80
C LEU A 18 -33.78 -11.47 38.78
N PHE A 19 -33.20 -10.94 37.72
CA PHE A 19 -32.56 -11.78 36.68
C PHE A 19 -31.34 -12.52 37.25
N ALA A 20 -30.46 -11.80 37.99
CA ALA A 20 -29.26 -12.40 38.57
C ALA A 20 -29.62 -13.56 39.54
N GLU A 21 -30.63 -13.41 40.39
CA GLU A 21 -31.09 -14.50 41.29
C GLU A 21 -31.73 -15.67 40.50
N GLY A 22 -32.53 -15.37 39.47
CA GLY A 22 -33.10 -16.39 38.60
C GLY A 22 -32.03 -17.23 37.90
N GLN A 23 -31.00 -16.57 37.37
CA GLN A 23 -29.85 -17.23 36.73
C GLN A 23 -29.02 -18.04 37.77
N ARG A 24 -28.78 -17.49 38.95
CA ARG A 24 -28.04 -18.17 40.00
C ARG A 24 -28.73 -19.48 40.40
N ARG A 25 -30.04 -19.45 40.64
CA ARG A 25 -30.84 -20.64 40.97
C ARG A 25 -30.87 -21.66 39.83
N PHE A 26 -30.99 -21.19 38.60
CA PHE A 26 -30.90 -22.05 37.43
C PHE A 26 -29.54 -22.75 37.38
N ALA A 27 -28.45 -21.98 37.54
CA ALA A 27 -27.09 -22.53 37.55
C ALA A 27 -26.88 -23.55 38.68
N GLU A 28 -27.49 -23.34 39.87
CA GLU A 28 -27.43 -24.29 40.98
C GLU A 28 -28.14 -25.61 40.66
N SER A 29 -29.15 -25.61 39.80
CA SER A 29 -29.83 -26.83 39.36
C SER A 29 -29.03 -27.68 38.37
N LEU A 30 -27.98 -27.12 37.78
CA LEU A 30 -27.10 -27.80 36.81
C LEU A 30 -26.09 -28.71 37.51
N SER A 31 -25.52 -29.66 36.74
CA SER A 31 -24.45 -30.53 37.22
C SER A 31 -23.20 -29.73 37.63
N SER A 32 -22.40 -30.29 38.53
CA SER A 32 -21.16 -29.68 38.99
C SER A 32 -20.21 -29.37 37.83
N TYR A 33 -20.18 -30.21 36.81
CA TYR A 33 -19.41 -30.01 35.61
C TYR A 33 -19.87 -28.75 34.82
N ALA A 34 -21.17 -28.64 34.55
CA ALA A 34 -21.73 -27.50 33.83
C ALA A 34 -21.51 -26.15 34.57
N ARG A 35 -21.56 -26.18 35.91
CA ARG A 35 -21.32 -24.99 36.73
C ARG A 35 -19.92 -24.43 36.62
N GLN A 36 -18.92 -25.24 36.32
CA GLN A 36 -17.54 -24.78 36.12
C GLN A 36 -17.38 -23.82 34.93
N PHE A 37 -18.23 -23.96 33.91
CA PHE A 37 -18.20 -23.11 32.73
C PHE A 37 -18.98 -21.79 32.88
N LEU A 38 -19.90 -21.71 33.83
CA LEU A 38 -20.76 -20.52 34.04
C LEU A 38 -20.12 -19.44 34.92
N GLY A 39 -19.00 -19.76 35.54
CA GLY A 39 -18.29 -18.85 36.46
C GLY A 39 -19.05 -18.63 37.78
N ARG A 40 -18.48 -17.86 38.66
CA ARG A 40 -19.08 -17.52 39.96
C ARG A 40 -20.17 -16.48 39.78
N MET A 41 -21.41 -16.80 40.07
CA MET A 41 -22.51 -15.84 40.16
C MET A 41 -22.61 -15.32 41.60
N SER A 42 -22.57 -14.00 41.78
CA SER A 42 -22.76 -13.37 43.09
C SER A 42 -24.23 -13.42 43.48
N LYS A 43 -24.49 -13.74 44.77
CA LYS A 43 -25.85 -13.62 45.31
C LYS A 43 -26.20 -12.16 45.47
N PRO A 44 -27.35 -11.71 44.94
CA PRO A 44 -27.80 -10.34 45.20
C PRO A 44 -28.06 -10.11 46.69
N ASP A 45 -27.85 -8.89 47.15
CA ASP A 45 -28.05 -8.50 48.54
C ASP A 45 -29.55 -8.21 48.78
N VAL A 46 -30.25 -9.30 49.11
CA VAL A 46 -31.71 -9.27 49.35
C VAL A 46 -32.07 -10.21 50.51
N GLU A 47 -33.07 -9.85 51.30
CA GLU A 47 -33.51 -10.64 52.41
C GLU A 47 -34.12 -11.97 51.94
N LEU A 48 -35.07 -11.92 51.00
CA LEU A 48 -35.76 -13.11 50.47
C LEU A 48 -36.31 -12.85 49.06
N ILE A 49 -36.12 -13.81 48.15
CA ILE A 49 -36.76 -13.88 46.87
C ILE A 49 -37.27 -15.30 46.67
N GLU A 50 -38.56 -15.48 46.44
CA GLU A 50 -39.18 -16.78 46.18
C GLU A 50 -39.95 -16.77 44.85
N GLY A 51 -40.12 -17.97 44.26
CA GLY A 51 -40.99 -18.16 43.10
C GLY A 51 -40.46 -17.60 41.78
N ILE A 52 -39.15 -17.33 41.66
CA ILE A 52 -38.57 -16.86 40.38
C ILE A 52 -38.27 -18.05 39.47
N PRO A 53 -38.87 -18.12 38.29
CA PRO A 53 -38.53 -19.11 37.27
C PRO A 53 -37.19 -18.74 36.59
N PRO A 54 -36.59 -19.69 35.83
CA PRO A 54 -35.46 -19.35 34.96
C PRO A 54 -35.81 -18.16 34.07
N ALA A 55 -34.96 -17.13 34.06
CA ALA A 55 -35.24 -15.88 33.37
C ALA A 55 -34.27 -15.70 32.22
N ILE A 56 -34.72 -15.06 31.13
CA ILE A 56 -33.93 -14.61 29.99
C ILE A 56 -33.98 -13.08 30.01
N ALA A 57 -32.81 -12.44 29.93
CA ALA A 57 -32.71 -11.02 29.79
C ALA A 57 -32.15 -10.66 28.40
N ILE A 58 -32.75 -9.68 27.76
CA ILE A 58 -32.28 -9.10 26.54
C ILE A 58 -31.88 -7.64 26.87
N GLU A 59 -30.59 -7.40 26.87
CA GLU A 59 -30.05 -6.05 27.17
C GLU A 59 -29.80 -5.29 25.88
N GLN A 60 -29.99 -3.98 25.94
CA GLN A 60 -29.67 -3.08 24.83
C GLN A 60 -28.15 -2.90 24.67
N LYS A 61 -27.37 -3.12 25.74
CA LYS A 61 -25.92 -3.04 25.70
C LYS A 61 -25.33 -4.41 25.33
N VAL A 62 -24.62 -4.47 24.24
CA VAL A 62 -23.79 -5.62 23.88
C VAL A 62 -22.63 -5.69 24.88
N ASN A 63 -22.74 -6.58 25.86
CA ASN A 63 -21.66 -6.82 26.82
C ASN A 63 -20.62 -7.74 26.18
N THR A 64 -19.70 -7.17 25.39
CA THR A 64 -18.60 -7.92 24.81
C THR A 64 -17.59 -8.23 25.91
N ARG A 65 -17.53 -9.48 26.36
CA ARG A 65 -16.53 -9.98 27.32
C ARG A 65 -15.10 -9.93 26.72
N ASN A 66 -14.98 -9.73 25.42
CA ASN A 66 -13.70 -9.63 24.73
C ASN A 66 -13.35 -8.14 24.55
N PRO A 67 -12.31 -7.63 25.24
CA PRO A 67 -11.90 -6.21 25.13
C PRO A 67 -11.39 -5.82 23.74
N ARG A 68 -11.12 -6.81 22.88
CA ARG A 68 -10.69 -6.60 21.49
C ARG A 68 -11.85 -6.60 20.49
N SER A 69 -13.05 -6.91 20.92
CA SER A 69 -14.23 -6.89 20.06
C SER A 69 -14.77 -5.47 19.92
N THR A 70 -14.83 -4.97 18.72
CA THR A 70 -15.43 -3.68 18.35
C THR A 70 -16.77 -3.94 17.62
N ILE A 71 -17.59 -2.91 17.49
CA ILE A 71 -18.82 -2.99 16.68
C ILE A 71 -18.48 -3.42 15.25
N ALA A 72 -17.43 -2.88 14.69
CA ALA A 72 -16.99 -3.19 13.33
C ALA A 72 -16.67 -4.68 13.13
N THR A 73 -15.97 -5.31 14.10
CA THR A 73 -15.65 -6.75 14.02
C THR A 73 -16.82 -7.67 14.34
N SER A 74 -17.79 -7.19 15.11
CA SER A 74 -18.98 -7.99 15.49
C SER A 74 -20.08 -7.96 14.43
N THR A 75 -20.07 -6.99 13.52
CA THR A 75 -21.10 -6.76 12.51
C THR A 75 -20.61 -6.97 11.08
N GLU A 76 -19.40 -7.52 10.89
CA GLU A 76 -18.76 -7.69 9.58
C GLU A 76 -18.49 -6.37 8.81
N ILE A 77 -18.85 -5.22 9.37
CA ILE A 77 -18.59 -3.90 8.76
C ILE A 77 -17.09 -3.70 8.50
N PHE A 78 -16.25 -4.27 9.35
CA PHE A 78 -14.81 -4.19 9.19
C PHE A 78 -14.33 -4.76 7.85
N ASP A 79 -14.88 -5.90 7.43
CA ASP A 79 -14.50 -6.58 6.19
C ASP A 79 -14.92 -5.75 4.96
N TYR A 80 -16.11 -5.16 5.00
CA TYR A 80 -16.55 -4.23 3.94
C TYR A 80 -15.70 -2.97 3.88
N LEU A 81 -15.35 -2.37 5.02
CA LEU A 81 -14.47 -1.21 5.07
C LEU A 81 -13.07 -1.55 4.54
N ARG A 82 -12.52 -2.70 4.92
CA ARG A 82 -11.24 -3.18 4.44
C ARG A 82 -11.23 -3.33 2.92
N MET A 83 -12.28 -3.94 2.36
CA MET A 83 -12.43 -4.09 0.91
C MET A 83 -12.52 -2.72 0.20
N ILE A 84 -13.27 -1.77 0.75
CA ILE A 84 -13.36 -0.41 0.21
C ILE A 84 -12.00 0.27 0.24
N PHE A 85 -11.30 0.25 1.40
CA PHE A 85 -9.98 0.87 1.52
C PHE A 85 -8.92 0.19 0.65
N ALA A 86 -9.01 -1.13 0.42
CA ALA A 86 -8.12 -1.83 -0.50
C ALA A 86 -8.26 -1.34 -1.95
N ARG A 87 -9.48 -0.96 -2.36
CA ARG A 87 -9.76 -0.56 -3.75
C ARG A 87 -9.63 0.94 -4.03
N ILE A 88 -10.06 1.78 -3.11
CA ILE A 88 -10.11 3.24 -3.31
C ILE A 88 -9.35 4.04 -2.25
N GLY A 89 -8.80 3.34 -1.24
CA GLY A 89 -8.00 3.97 -0.20
C GLY A 89 -6.71 4.56 -0.76
N ARG A 90 -6.24 5.62 -0.12
CA ARG A 90 -4.94 6.24 -0.40
C ARG A 90 -4.06 6.11 0.82
N THR A 91 -2.83 5.70 0.59
CA THR A 91 -1.83 5.61 1.67
C THR A 91 -1.04 6.90 1.70
N TYR A 92 -0.83 7.43 2.89
CA TYR A 92 -0.03 8.65 3.10
C TYR A 92 1.16 8.32 3.98
N SER A 93 2.31 8.93 3.66
CA SER A 93 3.49 8.81 4.52
C SER A 93 3.23 9.43 5.91
N PRO A 94 3.56 8.74 6.99
CA PRO A 94 3.43 9.29 8.34
C PRO A 94 4.49 10.37 8.64
N VAL A 95 5.52 10.51 7.80
CA VAL A 95 6.62 11.45 7.98
C VAL A 95 6.30 12.78 7.28
N THR A 96 6.01 12.73 5.99
CA THR A 96 5.76 13.94 5.17
C THR A 96 4.28 14.25 5.02
N GLY A 97 3.39 13.27 5.21
CA GLY A 97 1.97 13.40 4.90
C GLY A 97 1.65 13.39 3.41
N GLU A 98 2.64 13.10 2.56
CA GLU A 98 2.43 12.98 1.12
C GLU A 98 1.84 11.63 0.74
N GLU A 99 1.09 11.58 -0.36
CA GLU A 99 0.50 10.35 -0.87
C GLU A 99 1.58 9.41 -1.41
N VAL A 100 1.59 8.17 -0.92
CA VAL A 100 2.48 7.11 -1.40
C VAL A 100 1.97 6.65 -2.76
N LYS A 101 2.69 6.96 -3.82
CA LYS A 101 2.33 6.60 -5.20
C LYS A 101 3.19 5.43 -5.67
N CYS A 102 2.52 4.41 -6.20
CA CYS A 102 3.16 3.32 -6.91
C CYS A 102 2.84 3.49 -8.40
N HIS A 103 3.85 3.87 -9.17
CA HIS A 103 3.67 4.05 -10.61
C HIS A 103 3.65 2.69 -11.33
N THR A 104 2.76 2.56 -12.28
CA THR A 104 2.69 1.41 -13.18
C THR A 104 3.44 1.70 -14.49
N VAL A 105 3.72 0.66 -15.26
CA VAL A 105 4.26 0.81 -16.62
C VAL A 105 3.35 1.71 -17.46
N ASN A 106 2.02 1.58 -17.32
CA ASN A 106 1.04 2.39 -18.03
C ASN A 106 1.12 3.89 -17.68
N ASP A 107 1.43 4.22 -16.42
CA ASP A 107 1.61 5.63 -16.01
C ASP A 107 2.83 6.23 -16.69
N VAL A 108 3.93 5.47 -16.81
CA VAL A 108 5.14 5.88 -17.53
C VAL A 108 4.86 5.99 -19.03
N MET A 109 4.14 5.03 -19.60
CA MET A 109 3.75 5.05 -21.01
C MET A 109 2.87 6.26 -21.33
N SER A 110 1.87 6.56 -20.50
CA SER A 110 1.03 7.75 -20.65
C SER A 110 1.87 9.03 -20.60
N TYR A 111 2.83 9.09 -19.69
CA TYR A 111 3.74 10.23 -19.61
C TYR A 111 4.64 10.32 -20.84
N LEU A 112 5.21 9.23 -21.34
CA LEU A 112 6.08 9.21 -22.52
C LEU A 112 5.33 9.70 -23.76
N LEU A 113 4.07 9.34 -23.91
CA LEU A 113 3.24 9.61 -25.10
C LEU A 113 2.38 10.88 -24.98
N ASP A 114 2.67 11.74 -24.03
CA ASP A 114 1.96 13.02 -23.80
C ASP A 114 2.33 14.14 -24.78
N GLY A 115 2.83 13.80 -25.95
CA GLY A 115 2.87 14.66 -27.16
C GLY A 115 3.78 15.89 -27.17
N ASP A 116 4.50 16.19 -26.08
CA ASP A 116 5.32 17.40 -25.91
C ASP A 116 6.81 17.22 -26.21
N ALA A 117 7.25 16.01 -26.53
CA ALA A 117 8.65 15.64 -26.62
C ALA A 117 9.03 14.99 -27.95
N SER A 118 10.20 15.34 -28.48
CA SER A 118 10.79 14.76 -29.69
C SER A 118 11.57 13.48 -29.41
N ALA A 119 12.10 13.31 -28.21
CA ALA A 119 12.83 12.12 -27.79
C ALA A 119 12.74 11.90 -26.29
N ALA A 120 12.92 10.67 -25.87
CA ALA A 120 13.00 10.29 -24.48
C ALA A 120 14.18 9.35 -24.21
N TYR A 121 14.77 9.50 -23.04
CA TYR A 121 15.76 8.59 -22.45
C TYR A 121 15.08 7.85 -21.31
N ILE A 122 15.13 6.54 -21.37
CA ILE A 122 14.62 5.63 -20.34
C ILE A 122 15.81 5.20 -19.50
N LEU A 123 15.80 5.58 -18.23
CA LEU A 123 16.94 5.48 -17.33
C LEU A 123 16.56 4.63 -16.11
N ALA A 124 17.45 3.70 -15.72
CA ALA A 124 17.31 2.98 -14.46
C ALA A 124 18.19 3.62 -13.38
N ASP A 125 17.63 3.80 -12.19
CA ASP A 125 18.40 4.28 -11.04
C ASP A 125 19.18 3.12 -10.43
N LEU A 126 20.51 3.22 -10.49
CA LEU A 126 21.41 2.20 -9.96
C LEU A 126 21.68 2.32 -8.46
N GLY A 127 21.07 3.28 -7.77
CA GLY A 127 21.43 3.61 -6.39
C GLY A 127 22.89 3.97 -6.24
N TRP A 128 23.42 4.75 -7.20
CA TRP A 128 24.85 5.01 -7.36
C TRP A 128 25.50 5.73 -6.19
N GLU A 129 24.77 6.62 -5.55
CA GLU A 129 25.22 7.37 -4.39
C GLU A 129 25.39 6.42 -3.18
N GLY A 130 26.56 6.44 -2.56
CA GLY A 130 26.87 5.56 -1.42
C GLY A 130 27.24 4.12 -1.75
N ARG A 131 27.21 3.70 -3.02
CA ARG A 131 27.54 2.35 -3.45
C ARG A 131 29.05 2.09 -3.39
N GLN A 132 29.44 0.94 -2.84
CA GLN A 132 30.86 0.55 -2.72
C GLN A 132 31.34 -0.36 -3.86
N ASP A 133 30.44 -1.13 -4.45
CA ASP A 133 30.68 -2.14 -5.52
C ASP A 133 30.57 -1.58 -6.94
N LYS A 134 30.91 -0.31 -7.14
CA LYS A 134 30.72 0.44 -8.40
C LYS A 134 31.37 -0.22 -9.61
N VAL A 135 32.59 -0.73 -9.46
CA VAL A 135 33.34 -1.38 -10.56
C VAL A 135 32.71 -2.72 -10.89
N GLU A 136 32.35 -3.50 -9.90
CA GLU A 136 31.72 -4.81 -10.09
C GLU A 136 30.37 -4.68 -10.80
N LEU A 137 29.54 -3.71 -10.39
CA LEU A 137 28.29 -3.38 -11.06
C LEU A 137 28.50 -3.01 -12.53
N MET A 138 29.50 -2.16 -12.84
CA MET A 138 29.76 -1.79 -14.23
C MET A 138 30.20 -2.98 -15.08
N LEU A 139 30.99 -3.90 -14.51
CA LEU A 139 31.41 -5.13 -15.20
C LEU A 139 30.20 -6.03 -15.46
N GLN A 140 29.36 -6.24 -14.46
CA GLN A 140 28.14 -7.02 -14.59
C GLN A 140 27.23 -6.45 -15.68
N LEU A 141 26.94 -5.14 -15.65
CA LEU A 141 26.10 -4.49 -16.66
C LEU A 141 26.68 -4.60 -18.06
N LYS A 142 28.03 -4.56 -18.19
CA LYS A 142 28.70 -4.77 -19.46
C LYS A 142 28.55 -6.21 -19.98
N GLU A 143 28.64 -7.20 -19.11
CA GLU A 143 28.40 -8.62 -19.46
C GLU A 143 26.93 -8.87 -19.87
N GLU A 144 25.99 -8.15 -19.28
CA GLU A 144 24.58 -8.17 -19.65
C GLU A 144 24.28 -7.44 -20.99
N GLY A 145 25.29 -6.80 -21.59
CA GLY A 145 25.20 -6.14 -22.91
C GLY A 145 24.90 -4.64 -22.85
N TYR A 146 24.82 -4.05 -21.67
CA TYR A 146 24.68 -2.60 -21.56
C TYR A 146 26.00 -1.90 -21.86
N SER A 147 25.94 -0.77 -22.56
CA SER A 147 27.14 -0.06 -23.00
C SER A 147 27.15 1.43 -22.66
N ARG A 148 26.06 1.95 -22.11
CA ARG A 148 25.90 3.40 -21.93
C ARG A 148 25.27 3.74 -20.59
N PHE A 149 25.80 4.78 -19.99
CA PHE A 149 25.26 5.44 -18.80
C PHE A 149 24.80 6.85 -19.15
N PHE A 150 24.05 7.43 -18.25
CA PHE A 150 23.61 8.80 -18.31
C PHE A 150 23.98 9.52 -16.99
N THR A 151 24.54 10.71 -17.13
CA THR A 151 24.76 11.69 -16.05
C THR A 151 24.06 13.00 -16.44
N ASP A 152 24.81 14.01 -16.79
CA ASP A 152 24.41 15.19 -17.55
C ASP A 152 24.36 14.93 -19.07
N ARG A 153 25.12 13.94 -19.52
CA ARG A 153 25.19 13.45 -20.90
C ARG A 153 25.31 11.94 -20.96
N VAL A 154 25.15 11.39 -22.15
CA VAL A 154 25.38 9.96 -22.40
C VAL A 154 26.88 9.68 -22.40
N ILE A 155 27.29 8.72 -21.57
CA ILE A 155 28.70 8.30 -21.40
C ILE A 155 28.77 6.80 -21.71
N ARG A 156 29.87 6.37 -22.37
CA ARG A 156 30.12 4.95 -22.60
C ARG A 156 30.67 4.28 -21.34
N ILE A 157 30.36 3.01 -21.17
CA ILE A 157 30.79 2.22 -20.00
C ILE A 157 32.33 2.16 -19.91
N GLU A 158 33.02 2.11 -21.07
CA GLU A 158 34.49 2.09 -21.12
C GLU A 158 35.08 3.41 -20.61
N GLU A 159 34.46 4.55 -20.93
CA GLU A 159 34.88 5.87 -20.43
C GLU A 159 34.68 5.96 -18.90
N MET A 160 33.59 5.40 -18.41
CA MET A 160 33.34 5.35 -16.96
C MET A 160 34.31 4.43 -16.22
N MET A 161 34.68 3.30 -16.81
CA MET A 161 35.68 2.40 -16.22
C MET A 161 37.06 3.04 -16.14
N GLN A 162 37.47 3.81 -17.16
CA GLN A 162 38.75 4.58 -17.11
C GLN A 162 38.71 5.65 -16.00
N LYS A 163 37.60 6.35 -15.81
CA LYS A 163 37.44 7.31 -14.71
C LYS A 163 37.46 6.64 -13.35
N ALA A 164 36.91 5.42 -13.27
CA ALA A 164 36.93 4.62 -12.04
C ALA A 164 38.37 4.26 -11.61
N GLU A 165 39.29 4.03 -12.56
CA GLU A 165 40.73 3.77 -12.27
C GLU A 165 41.41 4.99 -11.63
N THR A 166 40.94 6.20 -11.93
CA THR A 166 41.44 7.46 -11.33
C THR A 166 40.70 7.86 -10.07
N GLY A 167 39.68 7.09 -9.68
CA GLY A 167 38.86 7.40 -8.52
C GLY A 167 37.83 8.52 -8.74
N GLU A 168 37.65 8.95 -9.98
CA GLU A 168 36.70 10.00 -10.36
C GLU A 168 35.33 9.41 -10.67
N TYR A 169 34.42 9.55 -9.72
CA TYR A 169 33.02 9.10 -9.90
C TYR A 169 32.07 10.30 -9.94
N PRO A 170 31.09 10.30 -10.85
CA PRO A 170 30.02 11.29 -10.81
C PRO A 170 29.18 11.12 -9.54
N SER A 171 28.56 12.18 -9.10
CA SER A 171 27.61 12.13 -7.96
C SER A 171 26.38 11.28 -8.28
N GLN A 172 25.87 11.37 -9.51
CA GLN A 172 24.72 10.61 -9.99
C GLN A 172 25.07 9.88 -11.30
N LEU A 173 24.65 8.63 -11.40
CA LEU A 173 24.85 7.80 -12.58
C LEU A 173 23.62 6.91 -12.76
N TYR A 174 23.03 6.97 -13.94
CA TYR A 174 21.89 6.16 -14.34
C TYR A 174 22.29 5.22 -15.46
N LEU A 175 21.71 4.02 -15.49
CA LEU A 175 21.84 3.13 -16.65
C LEU A 175 20.93 3.65 -17.77
N LEU A 176 21.49 3.90 -18.93
CA LEU A 176 20.68 4.18 -20.12
C LEU A 176 20.15 2.87 -20.70
N VAL A 177 18.89 2.58 -20.44
CA VAL A 177 18.22 1.39 -20.96
C VAL A 177 17.85 1.59 -22.43
N ASP A 178 17.21 2.71 -22.75
CA ASP A 178 16.84 3.02 -24.14
C ASP A 178 16.82 4.53 -24.41
N ARG A 179 17.04 4.86 -25.68
CA ARG A 179 16.83 6.21 -26.22
C ARG A 179 15.93 6.12 -27.43
N VAL A 180 14.75 6.72 -27.33
CA VAL A 180 13.71 6.60 -28.34
C VAL A 180 13.36 7.99 -28.90
N LYS A 181 13.22 8.08 -30.20
CA LYS A 181 12.58 9.23 -30.85
C LYS A 181 11.07 9.05 -30.70
N LEU A 182 10.41 10.07 -30.23
CA LEU A 182 8.96 10.07 -30.10
C LEU A 182 8.34 10.73 -31.32
N PRO A 183 7.23 10.19 -31.87
CA PRO A 183 6.51 10.84 -32.95
C PRO A 183 5.80 12.08 -32.44
N GLU A 184 5.49 12.98 -33.34
CA GLU A 184 4.55 14.08 -33.07
C GLU A 184 3.17 13.49 -32.80
N MET A 185 2.54 13.88 -31.72
CA MET A 185 1.26 13.33 -31.27
C MET A 185 0.13 14.34 -31.46
N ALA A 186 -1.00 13.91 -32.01
CA ALA A 186 -2.22 14.66 -32.02
C ALA A 186 -3.37 13.80 -31.47
N GLU A 187 -4.09 14.29 -30.47
CA GLU A 187 -5.19 13.57 -29.81
C GLU A 187 -4.82 12.15 -29.38
N HIS A 188 -3.60 11.97 -28.83
CA HIS A 188 -3.02 10.70 -28.39
C HIS A 188 -2.67 9.68 -29.49
N LEU A 189 -2.66 10.12 -30.76
CA LEU A 189 -2.24 9.31 -31.91
C LEU A 189 -1.05 9.96 -32.63
N PRO A 190 -0.14 9.17 -33.21
CA PRO A 190 0.95 9.71 -34.01
C PRO A 190 0.44 10.30 -35.30
N VAL A 191 0.97 11.47 -35.69
CA VAL A 191 0.49 12.21 -36.86
C VAL A 191 0.89 11.55 -38.19
N ASP A 192 2.15 11.08 -38.30
CA ASP A 192 2.73 10.57 -39.55
C ASP A 192 3.46 9.22 -39.34
N MET A 193 2.85 8.26 -38.63
CA MET A 193 3.45 6.94 -38.38
C MET A 193 2.50 5.82 -38.81
N PRO A 194 2.98 4.81 -39.56
CA PRO A 194 2.20 3.62 -39.89
C PRO A 194 1.77 2.89 -38.60
N GLN A 195 0.59 2.25 -38.63
CA GLN A 195 0.05 1.54 -37.47
C GLN A 195 0.99 0.45 -36.94
N THR A 196 1.65 -0.29 -37.86
CA THR A 196 2.63 -1.32 -37.48
C THR A 196 3.81 -0.74 -36.71
N ASP A 197 4.36 0.38 -37.18
CA ASP A 197 5.51 1.03 -36.55
C ASP A 197 5.13 1.61 -35.17
N TRP A 198 3.86 2.04 -35.03
CA TRP A 198 3.31 2.50 -33.76
C TRP A 198 3.17 1.38 -32.75
N GLU A 199 2.66 0.21 -33.15
CA GLU A 199 2.56 -0.97 -32.29
C GLU A 199 3.93 -1.48 -31.86
N ASP A 200 4.89 -1.50 -32.78
CA ASP A 200 6.28 -1.85 -32.49
C ASP A 200 6.94 -0.87 -31.52
N LEU A 201 6.71 0.43 -31.70
CA LEU A 201 7.20 1.46 -30.79
C LEU A 201 6.61 1.30 -29.38
N GLN A 202 5.31 1.10 -29.28
CA GLN A 202 4.65 0.88 -27.99
C GLN A 202 5.20 -0.38 -27.28
N THR A 203 5.36 -1.47 -28.01
CA THR A 203 5.92 -2.72 -27.47
C THR A 203 7.35 -2.52 -26.98
N ARG A 204 8.18 -1.82 -27.76
CA ARG A 204 9.55 -1.48 -27.38
C ARG A 204 9.60 -0.60 -26.15
N LEU A 205 8.79 0.46 -26.09
CA LEU A 205 8.72 1.35 -24.93
C LEU A 205 8.30 0.59 -23.67
N HIS A 206 7.26 -0.25 -23.79
CA HIS A 206 6.78 -1.05 -22.66
C HIS A 206 7.89 -1.95 -22.10
N SER A 207 8.59 -2.70 -22.96
CA SER A 207 9.69 -3.57 -22.56
C SER A 207 10.86 -2.77 -21.96
N SER A 208 11.18 -1.59 -22.51
CA SER A 208 12.25 -0.73 -22.00
C SER A 208 11.91 -0.16 -20.62
N VAL A 209 10.65 0.19 -20.38
CA VAL A 209 10.17 0.68 -19.08
C VAL A 209 10.20 -0.44 -18.03
N GLU A 210 9.75 -1.65 -18.37
CA GLU A 210 9.85 -2.82 -17.48
C GLU A 210 11.31 -3.09 -17.09
N THR A 211 12.20 -3.12 -18.09
CA THR A 211 13.64 -3.32 -17.86
C THR A 211 14.22 -2.21 -16.98
N ALA A 212 13.81 -0.97 -17.17
CA ALA A 212 14.30 0.14 -16.35
C ALA A 212 13.86 0.03 -14.88
N PHE A 213 12.61 -0.37 -14.62
CA PHE A 213 12.14 -0.67 -13.27
C PHE A 213 12.89 -1.85 -12.65
N GLU A 214 13.11 -2.92 -13.41
CA GLU A 214 13.85 -4.10 -12.94
C GLU A 214 15.28 -3.75 -12.55
N LYS A 215 16.03 -3.10 -13.45
CA LYS A 215 17.43 -2.71 -13.22
C LYS A 215 17.60 -1.62 -12.16
N GLY A 216 16.63 -0.74 -12.04
CA GLY A 216 16.58 0.30 -11.01
C GLY A 216 15.95 -0.14 -9.69
N ASN A 217 15.77 -1.46 -9.48
CA ASN A 217 15.14 -1.99 -8.27
C ASN A 217 13.85 -1.24 -7.90
N GLY A 218 13.00 -0.99 -8.89
CA GLY A 218 11.72 -0.32 -8.75
C GLY A 218 11.77 1.20 -8.91
N THR A 219 12.92 1.81 -9.16
CA THR A 219 13.05 3.25 -9.43
C THR A 219 13.64 3.48 -10.82
N MET A 220 12.96 4.28 -11.61
CA MET A 220 13.43 4.69 -12.94
C MET A 220 13.20 6.17 -13.17
N LEU A 221 13.90 6.71 -14.17
CA LEU A 221 13.71 8.09 -14.59
C LEU A 221 13.47 8.14 -16.10
N VAL A 222 12.63 9.10 -16.48
CA VAL A 222 12.42 9.47 -17.88
C VAL A 222 12.93 10.89 -18.08
N ARG A 223 13.86 11.06 -19.01
CA ARG A 223 14.25 12.38 -19.48
C ARG A 223 13.66 12.63 -20.85
N LYS A 224 12.75 13.56 -20.96
CA LYS A 224 12.16 14.03 -22.22
C LYS A 224 12.98 15.18 -22.80
N GLU A 225 13.22 15.15 -24.09
CA GLU A 225 13.71 16.30 -24.87
C GLU A 225 12.49 16.94 -25.55
N LEU A 226 12.14 18.14 -25.10
CA LEU A 226 10.98 18.85 -25.63
C LEU A 226 11.29 19.48 -26.99
N TYR A 227 10.27 19.71 -27.80
CA TYR A 227 10.44 20.36 -29.10
C TYR A 227 11.02 21.77 -29.01
N GLU A 228 10.86 22.43 -27.86
CA GLU A 228 11.42 23.75 -27.56
C GLU A 228 12.94 23.73 -27.27
N GLY A 229 13.56 22.53 -27.22
CA GLY A 229 14.98 22.36 -26.92
C GLY A 229 15.30 22.28 -25.42
N SER A 230 14.34 22.39 -24.55
CA SER A 230 14.48 22.13 -23.12
C SER A 230 14.36 20.64 -22.79
N SER A 231 14.77 20.24 -21.59
CA SER A 231 14.58 18.85 -21.15
C SER A 231 13.97 18.78 -19.77
N VAL A 232 13.13 17.79 -19.55
CA VAL A 232 12.48 17.51 -18.27
C VAL A 232 12.88 16.12 -17.81
N LEU A 233 13.34 16.00 -16.56
CA LEU A 233 13.65 14.73 -15.90
C LEU A 233 12.55 14.45 -14.88
N LYS A 234 11.95 13.27 -14.95
CA LYS A 234 10.91 12.83 -14.02
C LYS A 234 11.23 11.43 -13.50
N GLU A 235 11.12 11.27 -12.21
CA GLU A 235 11.28 10.00 -11.51
C GLU A 235 9.95 9.26 -11.39
N PHE A 236 10.02 7.93 -11.49
CA PHE A 236 8.91 7.01 -11.31
C PHE A 236 9.34 5.89 -10.37
N VAL A 237 8.50 5.56 -9.42
CA VAL A 237 8.74 4.49 -8.44
C VAL A 237 7.59 3.50 -8.52
N ASN A 238 7.90 2.22 -8.76
CA ASN A 238 6.91 1.14 -8.78
C ASN A 238 6.87 0.35 -7.46
N ARG A 239 7.63 0.77 -6.45
CA ARG A 239 7.55 0.27 -5.08
C ARG A 239 6.54 1.10 -4.30
N PHE A 240 5.83 0.44 -3.40
CA PHE A 240 4.91 1.12 -2.50
C PHE A 240 5.68 1.61 -1.27
N GLU A 241 6.51 2.62 -1.50
CA GLU A 241 7.48 3.17 -0.56
C GLU A 241 7.44 4.70 -0.57
N ALA A 242 7.59 5.32 0.59
CA ALA A 242 7.82 6.75 0.74
C ALA A 242 8.67 7.02 1.99
N ASP A 243 9.54 8.02 1.94
CA ASP A 243 10.41 8.45 3.05
C ASP A 243 11.27 7.30 3.64
N GLY A 244 11.67 6.33 2.81
CA GLY A 244 12.44 5.16 3.23
C GLY A 244 11.62 4.11 4.00
N ILE A 245 10.29 4.23 4.01
CA ILE A 245 9.37 3.27 4.63
C ILE A 245 8.65 2.51 3.52
N GLU A 246 8.83 1.19 3.51
CA GLU A 246 8.07 0.30 2.63
C GLU A 246 6.70 0.01 3.24
N PHE A 247 5.64 0.21 2.47
CA PHE A 247 4.27 -0.04 2.87
C PHE A 247 3.77 -1.33 2.24
N ALA A 248 2.98 -2.09 2.99
CA ALA A 248 2.27 -3.22 2.41
C ALA A 248 1.25 -2.70 1.38
N ARG A 249 1.20 -3.34 0.21
CA ARG A 249 0.14 -3.03 -0.76
C ARG A 249 -1.21 -3.37 -0.13
N PRO A 250 -2.21 -2.49 -0.25
CA PRO A 250 -3.56 -2.81 0.21
C PRO A 250 -4.05 -4.07 -0.48
N ASP A 251 -4.42 -5.08 0.29
CA ASP A 251 -5.01 -6.32 -0.18
C ASP A 251 -6.42 -6.51 0.39
N GLU A 252 -7.18 -7.43 -0.19
CA GLU A 252 -8.55 -7.73 0.22
C GLU A 252 -8.60 -8.70 1.42
N TYR A 253 -7.42 -9.20 1.91
CA TYR A 253 -7.31 -10.24 2.94
C TYR A 253 -6.61 -9.76 4.22
#